data_09d6e806fd60b9db0e3161e53d185f4b
#
_entry.id   09d6e806fd60b9db0e3161e53d185f4b
#
_cell.length_a   1.000
_cell.length_b   1.000
_cell.length_c   1.000
_cell.angle_alpha   90.00
_cell.angle_beta   90.00
_cell.angle_gamma   90.00
#
_symmetry.space_group_name_H-M   'P 1'
#
loop_
_entity.id
_entity.type
_entity.pdbx_description
1 polymer ?
#
loop_
_entity_poly.entity_id
_entity_poly.type
_entity_poly.pdbx_seq_one_letter_code
_entity_poly.pdbx_strand_id
1 'polypeptide(L)'
;MRIVKVKESGNETVSYTYDANGNKKSETLANGVVSTYTYNKANRITKIENKSGNTDISSYEYSYYLDGSDACKIHNESGIIETTSYEYDGLTRLTEEAVKVGNNTTDTYSYEYDDYGNRSKMTAEGTEDYVTEYSYVDSNGKYTALLQKEVKTVENEADENLINLNPASNVKQTVYTYDANGNQITKTAEGKTETNTYDGLNQLIGFNDGETTASYKYNASGLRYEKTVDGETINHVWDGSKQIVADVVDNQFYEADCYIRGTNLVAKYNYCNGNKSEYTYYTQNAHGDVVNLTNADGEVTKKYTYDAFGVEKNIDDSDTNAFRYCGEYYDTETATVYLRARYYNPATGRFISRDSFLGIQFDPLSLNLYTYCRNNPLLYVDPSGHSYGTLPNGDRMSINSASDAKMFNQLCSCLLYTSDA
;
A
#
# COMPACT_ATOMS: atom_id res chain seq x y z
N MET A 1 -21.60 -2.45 -16.93
CA MET A 1 -20.83 -2.34 -18.20
C MET A 1 -19.37 -2.56 -17.84
N ARG A 2 -18.66 -3.48 -18.51
CA ARG A 2 -17.23 -3.77 -18.23
C ARG A 2 -16.34 -3.11 -19.26
N ILE A 3 -15.17 -2.64 -18.84
CA ILE A 3 -14.14 -2.10 -19.77
C ILE A 3 -13.57 -3.29 -20.54
N VAL A 4 -13.66 -3.28 -21.86
CA VAL A 4 -13.08 -4.33 -22.71
C VAL A 4 -11.78 -3.87 -23.38
N LYS A 5 -11.56 -2.56 -23.48
CA LYS A 5 -10.31 -1.96 -23.97
C LYS A 5 -10.22 -0.48 -23.62
N VAL A 6 -8.99 -0.03 -23.47
CA VAL A 6 -8.65 1.39 -23.37
C VAL A 6 -7.81 1.78 -24.58
N LYS A 7 -8.09 2.96 -25.13
CA LYS A 7 -7.35 3.53 -26.24
C LYS A 7 -6.86 4.91 -25.86
N GLU A 8 -5.63 5.21 -26.25
CA GLU A 8 -5.08 6.54 -26.14
C GLU A 8 -4.74 7.02 -27.56
N SER A 9 -5.25 8.21 -27.95
CA SER A 9 -5.07 8.78 -29.30
C SER A 9 -5.45 7.81 -30.45
N GLY A 10 -6.47 6.94 -30.19
CA GLY A 10 -6.95 5.94 -31.17
C GLY A 10 -6.23 4.60 -31.14
N ASN A 11 -5.06 4.51 -30.53
CA ASN A 11 -4.28 3.28 -30.37
C ASN A 11 -4.73 2.52 -29.13
N GLU A 12 -4.86 1.19 -29.24
CA GLU A 12 -5.19 0.33 -28.09
C GLU A 12 -3.98 0.24 -27.15
N THR A 13 -4.18 0.61 -25.89
CA THR A 13 -3.14 0.55 -24.85
C THR A 13 -3.30 -0.72 -24.02
N VAL A 14 -4.54 -1.17 -23.83
CA VAL A 14 -4.86 -2.40 -23.10
C VAL A 14 -6.19 -2.96 -23.57
N SER A 15 -6.32 -4.28 -23.56
CA SER A 15 -7.57 -5.00 -23.77
C SER A 15 -7.81 -6.04 -22.70
N TYR A 16 -9.09 -6.33 -22.41
CA TYR A 16 -9.52 -7.22 -21.35
C TYR A 16 -10.47 -8.28 -21.88
N THR A 17 -10.35 -9.50 -21.36
CA THR A 17 -11.37 -10.53 -21.51
C THR A 17 -11.93 -10.92 -20.14
N TYR A 18 -13.14 -11.45 -20.14
CA TYR A 18 -13.85 -11.83 -18.92
C TYR A 18 -14.37 -13.26 -19.03
N ASP A 19 -14.48 -13.95 -17.90
CA ASP A 19 -15.13 -15.25 -17.81
C ASP A 19 -16.67 -15.11 -17.79
N ALA A 20 -17.38 -16.23 -17.70
CA ALA A 20 -18.85 -16.26 -17.68
C ALA A 20 -19.45 -15.60 -16.41
N ASN A 21 -18.72 -15.59 -15.30
CA ASN A 21 -19.11 -14.93 -14.06
C ASN A 21 -18.82 -13.41 -14.10
N GLY A 22 -18.00 -13.01 -15.08
CA GLY A 22 -17.61 -11.62 -15.29
C GLY A 22 -16.33 -11.22 -14.58
N ASN A 23 -15.56 -12.17 -14.08
CA ASN A 23 -14.23 -11.94 -13.57
C ASN A 23 -13.26 -11.65 -14.71
N LYS A 24 -12.27 -10.79 -14.50
CA LYS A 24 -11.20 -10.49 -15.48
C LYS A 24 -10.40 -11.78 -15.77
N LYS A 25 -10.51 -12.29 -17.00
CA LYS A 25 -9.81 -13.51 -17.40
C LYS A 25 -8.42 -13.23 -17.94
N SER A 26 -8.28 -12.15 -18.69
CA SER A 26 -6.98 -11.68 -19.16
C SER A 26 -6.94 -10.18 -19.34
N GLU A 27 -5.73 -9.66 -19.27
CA GLU A 27 -5.35 -8.31 -19.60
C GLU A 27 -4.17 -8.38 -20.56
N THR A 28 -4.29 -7.71 -21.72
CA THR A 28 -3.24 -7.68 -22.75
C THR A 28 -2.81 -6.24 -22.94
N LEU A 29 -1.57 -5.94 -22.61
CA LEU A 29 -0.93 -4.63 -22.79
C LEU A 29 -0.43 -4.46 -24.23
N ALA A 30 -0.30 -3.21 -24.70
CA ALA A 30 0.13 -2.93 -26.07
C ALA A 30 1.57 -3.38 -26.37
N ASN A 31 2.43 -3.51 -25.36
CA ASN A 31 3.78 -4.06 -25.48
C ASN A 31 3.83 -5.61 -25.57
N GLY A 32 2.67 -6.27 -25.66
CA GLY A 32 2.59 -7.71 -25.78
C GLY A 32 2.64 -8.49 -24.44
N VAL A 33 2.74 -7.79 -23.32
CA VAL A 33 2.62 -8.43 -21.99
C VAL A 33 1.17 -8.85 -21.77
N VAL A 34 0.98 -10.08 -21.33
CA VAL A 34 -0.34 -10.66 -21.03
C VAL A 34 -0.37 -11.15 -19.59
N SER A 35 -1.33 -10.65 -18.83
CA SER A 35 -1.68 -11.15 -17.51
C SER A 35 -2.93 -12.03 -17.61
N THR A 36 -2.87 -13.28 -17.10
CA THR A 36 -4.01 -14.19 -17.05
C THR A 36 -4.41 -14.47 -15.61
N TYR A 37 -5.71 -14.62 -15.37
CA TYR A 37 -6.30 -14.73 -14.04
C TYR A 37 -7.14 -16.00 -13.94
N THR A 38 -6.97 -16.75 -12.85
CA THR A 38 -7.77 -17.92 -12.49
C THR A 38 -8.47 -17.68 -11.15
N TYR A 39 -9.68 -18.19 -11.00
CA TYR A 39 -10.52 -17.95 -9.83
C TYR A 39 -11.02 -19.25 -9.22
N ASN A 40 -11.27 -19.24 -7.92
CA ASN A 40 -12.01 -20.30 -7.22
C ASN A 40 -13.54 -20.10 -7.36
N LYS A 41 -14.31 -21.01 -6.75
CA LYS A 41 -15.79 -20.94 -6.78
C LYS A 41 -16.36 -19.72 -6.03
N ALA A 42 -15.58 -19.09 -5.15
CA ALA A 42 -15.94 -17.86 -4.43
C ALA A 42 -15.53 -16.59 -5.20
N ASN A 43 -15.11 -16.73 -6.48
CA ASN A 43 -14.59 -15.64 -7.34
C ASN A 43 -13.34 -14.93 -6.79
N ARG A 44 -12.53 -15.62 -5.94
CA ARG A 44 -11.23 -15.10 -5.51
C ARG A 44 -10.15 -15.56 -6.48
N ILE A 45 -9.19 -14.71 -6.76
CA ILE A 45 -8.03 -15.02 -7.63
C ILE A 45 -7.21 -16.13 -6.99
N THR A 46 -7.02 -17.24 -7.70
CA THR A 46 -6.14 -18.34 -7.27
C THR A 46 -4.82 -18.34 -8.01
N LYS A 47 -4.76 -17.70 -9.18
CA LYS A 47 -3.52 -17.58 -9.93
C LYS A 47 -3.51 -16.34 -10.82
N ILE A 48 -2.34 -15.70 -10.91
CA ILE A 48 -2.00 -14.70 -11.90
C ILE A 48 -0.72 -15.15 -12.60
N GLU A 49 -0.68 -15.08 -13.94
CA GLU A 49 0.52 -15.32 -14.73
C GLU A 49 0.77 -14.11 -15.62
N ASN A 50 1.95 -13.52 -15.53
CA ASN A 50 2.41 -12.40 -16.35
C ASN A 50 3.46 -12.89 -17.34
N LYS A 51 3.22 -12.72 -18.63
CA LYS A 51 4.08 -13.20 -19.71
C LYS A 51 4.33 -12.13 -20.76
N SER A 52 5.54 -12.08 -21.30
CA SER A 52 5.89 -11.33 -22.50
C SER A 52 6.18 -12.35 -23.62
N GLY A 53 5.24 -12.48 -24.57
CA GLY A 53 5.29 -13.57 -25.56
C GLY A 53 5.31 -14.94 -24.91
N ASN A 54 6.41 -15.69 -25.08
CA ASN A 54 6.63 -17.00 -24.44
C ASN A 54 7.48 -16.93 -23.16
N THR A 55 7.90 -15.74 -22.73
CA THR A 55 8.75 -15.56 -21.56
C THR A 55 7.90 -15.30 -20.34
N ASP A 56 8.07 -16.10 -19.29
CA ASP A 56 7.44 -15.88 -18.00
C ASP A 56 8.13 -14.67 -17.32
N ILE A 57 7.34 -13.64 -16.96
CA ILE A 57 7.80 -12.50 -16.17
C ILE A 57 7.69 -12.85 -14.69
N SER A 58 6.47 -13.12 -14.24
CA SER A 58 6.16 -13.50 -12.87
C SER A 58 4.87 -14.30 -12.81
N SER A 59 4.71 -15.12 -11.77
CA SER A 59 3.42 -15.73 -11.46
C SER A 59 3.18 -15.75 -9.95
N TYR A 60 1.89 -15.70 -9.61
CA TYR A 60 1.41 -15.70 -8.24
C TYR A 60 0.31 -16.74 -8.10
N GLU A 61 0.40 -17.61 -7.09
CA GLU A 61 -0.65 -18.54 -6.72
C GLU A 61 -1.11 -18.24 -5.29
N TYR A 62 -2.43 -18.29 -5.05
CA TYR A 62 -3.04 -17.92 -3.77
C TYR A 62 -3.92 -19.04 -3.25
N SER A 63 -3.85 -19.27 -1.96
CA SER A 63 -4.81 -20.07 -1.21
C SER A 63 -5.39 -19.24 -0.05
N TYR A 64 -6.60 -19.59 0.37
CA TYR A 64 -7.38 -18.79 1.29
C TYR A 64 -7.92 -19.63 2.43
N TYR A 65 -8.04 -19.04 3.61
CA TYR A 65 -8.85 -19.54 4.69
C TYR A 65 -10.34 -19.45 4.34
N LEU A 66 -11.20 -20.08 5.14
CA LEU A 66 -12.66 -20.11 4.89
C LEU A 66 -13.31 -18.72 4.99
N ASP A 67 -12.79 -17.85 5.85
CA ASP A 67 -13.23 -16.46 5.99
C ASP A 67 -12.79 -15.57 4.83
N GLY A 68 -11.82 -16.05 4.03
CA GLY A 68 -11.30 -15.37 2.85
C GLY A 68 -10.00 -14.65 3.02
N SER A 69 -9.44 -14.66 4.22
CA SER A 69 -8.08 -14.19 4.43
C SER A 69 -7.08 -15.05 3.65
N ASP A 70 -6.01 -14.45 3.17
CA ASP A 70 -4.94 -15.14 2.45
C ASP A 70 -4.25 -16.15 3.39
N ALA A 71 -4.16 -17.40 2.99
CA ALA A 71 -3.45 -18.43 3.75
C ALA A 71 -2.01 -18.59 3.24
N CYS A 72 -1.84 -18.50 1.92
CA CYS A 72 -0.52 -18.64 1.31
C CYS A 72 -0.48 -17.95 -0.04
N LYS A 73 0.65 -17.32 -0.33
CA LYS A 73 1.04 -16.77 -1.64
C LYS A 73 2.29 -17.49 -2.11
N ILE A 74 2.28 -18.03 -3.33
CA ILE A 74 3.47 -18.56 -4.00
C ILE A 74 3.81 -17.59 -5.13
N HIS A 75 4.97 -16.99 -5.07
CA HIS A 75 5.51 -16.11 -6.09
C HIS A 75 6.64 -16.81 -6.82
N ASN A 76 6.56 -16.87 -8.15
CA ASN A 76 7.63 -17.37 -8.99
C ASN A 76 8.06 -16.26 -9.94
N GLU A 77 9.32 -15.92 -9.87
CA GLU A 77 9.94 -14.95 -10.75
C GLU A 77 11.32 -15.45 -11.18
N SER A 78 11.55 -15.53 -12.50
CA SER A 78 12.82 -16.00 -13.09
C SER A 78 13.25 -17.38 -12.57
N GLY A 79 12.30 -18.24 -12.19
CA GLY A 79 12.54 -19.57 -11.64
C GLY A 79 12.86 -19.62 -10.14
N ILE A 80 12.90 -18.49 -9.47
CA ILE A 80 12.98 -18.40 -8.00
C ILE A 80 11.56 -18.48 -7.46
N ILE A 81 11.31 -19.48 -6.62
CA ILE A 81 10.01 -19.69 -5.99
C ILE A 81 10.08 -19.24 -4.54
N GLU A 82 9.29 -18.21 -4.22
CA GLU A 82 9.06 -17.72 -2.88
C GLU A 82 7.66 -18.15 -2.42
N THR A 83 7.55 -18.70 -1.23
CA THR A 83 6.28 -19.08 -0.61
C THR A 83 6.11 -18.26 0.66
N THR A 84 5.04 -17.48 0.74
CA THR A 84 4.68 -16.71 1.92
C THR A 84 3.42 -17.30 2.53
N SER A 85 3.47 -17.68 3.81
CA SER A 85 2.32 -18.14 4.60
C SER A 85 1.91 -17.08 5.59
N TYR A 86 0.61 -17.01 5.89
CA TYR A 86 0.02 -15.99 6.76
C TYR A 86 -0.82 -16.63 7.85
N GLU A 87 -0.75 -16.08 9.07
CA GLU A 87 -1.60 -16.47 10.19
C GLU A 87 -2.35 -15.27 10.75
N TYR A 88 -3.51 -15.53 11.35
CA TYR A 88 -4.41 -14.50 11.86
C TYR A 88 -4.95 -14.87 13.24
N ASP A 89 -5.29 -13.88 14.03
CA ASP A 89 -5.99 -14.09 15.29
C ASP A 89 -7.51 -14.26 15.11
N GLY A 90 -8.22 -14.46 16.23
CA GLY A 90 -9.68 -14.64 16.23
C GLY A 90 -10.49 -13.41 15.79
N LEU A 91 -9.85 -12.25 15.61
CA LEU A 91 -10.43 -11.02 15.06
C LEU A 91 -10.01 -10.79 13.60
N THR A 92 -9.36 -11.78 12.97
CA THR A 92 -8.84 -11.73 11.60
C THR A 92 -7.70 -10.72 11.39
N ARG A 93 -7.00 -10.29 12.44
CA ARG A 93 -5.80 -9.45 12.33
C ARG A 93 -4.60 -10.33 11.99
N LEU A 94 -3.73 -9.86 11.10
CA LEU A 94 -2.51 -10.58 10.70
C LEU A 94 -1.57 -10.72 11.90
N THR A 95 -1.20 -11.95 12.26
CA THR A 95 -0.28 -12.25 13.37
C THR A 95 1.07 -12.76 12.91
N GLU A 96 1.15 -13.36 11.71
CA GLU A 96 2.41 -13.85 11.17
C GLU A 96 2.43 -13.78 9.64
N GLU A 97 3.60 -13.43 9.11
CA GLU A 97 3.99 -13.56 7.71
C GLU A 97 5.32 -14.31 7.68
N ALA A 98 5.35 -15.54 7.13
CA ALA A 98 6.57 -16.33 7.03
C ALA A 98 6.93 -16.58 5.56
N VAL A 99 8.12 -16.13 5.17
CA VAL A 99 8.66 -16.20 3.80
C VAL A 99 9.65 -17.35 3.68
N LYS A 100 9.51 -18.15 2.61
CA LYS A 100 10.42 -19.27 2.30
C LYS A 100 10.89 -19.18 0.86
N VAL A 101 12.19 -19.38 0.65
CA VAL A 101 12.77 -19.60 -0.67
C VAL A 101 13.20 -21.05 -0.77
N GLY A 102 12.57 -21.81 -1.64
CA GLY A 102 12.72 -23.28 -1.66
C GLY A 102 12.20 -23.90 -0.36
N ASN A 103 13.10 -24.60 0.38
CA ASN A 103 12.76 -25.23 1.66
C ASN A 103 13.24 -24.43 2.89
N ASN A 104 13.91 -23.30 2.68
CA ASN A 104 14.48 -22.50 3.76
C ASN A 104 13.57 -21.32 4.08
N THR A 105 13.20 -21.14 5.35
CA THR A 105 12.59 -19.89 5.83
C THR A 105 13.66 -18.82 5.77
N THR A 106 13.37 -17.72 5.07
CA THR A 106 14.28 -16.59 4.92
C THR A 106 13.93 -15.47 5.89
N ASP A 107 12.63 -15.21 6.07
CA ASP A 107 12.15 -14.15 6.95
C ASP A 107 10.84 -14.56 7.61
N THR A 108 10.66 -14.17 8.86
CA THR A 108 9.39 -14.28 9.59
C THR A 108 9.10 -12.96 10.27
N TYR A 109 7.89 -12.45 10.08
CA TYR A 109 7.39 -11.25 10.74
C TYR A 109 6.20 -11.63 11.61
N SER A 110 6.30 -11.38 12.92
CA SER A 110 5.21 -11.65 13.88
C SER A 110 4.67 -10.35 14.46
N TYR A 111 3.35 -10.27 14.64
CA TYR A 111 2.65 -9.06 15.07
C TYR A 111 1.78 -9.37 16.30
N GLU A 112 1.94 -8.58 17.34
CA GLU A 112 1.09 -8.61 18.53
C GLU A 112 0.26 -7.32 18.61
N TYR A 113 -0.95 -7.43 19.16
CA TYR A 113 -1.88 -6.32 19.26
C TYR A 113 -2.41 -6.18 20.67
N ASP A 114 -2.65 -4.94 21.09
CA ASP A 114 -3.34 -4.65 22.34
C ASP A 114 -4.87 -4.82 22.23
N ASP A 115 -5.57 -4.67 23.36
CA ASP A 115 -7.04 -4.81 23.45
C ASP A 115 -7.80 -3.75 22.62
N TYR A 116 -7.13 -2.68 22.20
CA TYR A 116 -7.70 -1.58 21.39
C TYR A 116 -7.37 -1.73 19.91
N GLY A 117 -6.72 -2.82 19.52
CA GLY A 117 -6.35 -3.09 18.11
C GLY A 117 -5.13 -2.31 17.64
N ASN A 118 -4.32 -1.75 18.51
CA ASN A 118 -3.04 -1.17 18.13
C ASN A 118 -1.98 -2.27 18.10
N ARG A 119 -1.04 -2.20 17.14
CA ARG A 119 0.14 -3.08 17.13
C ARG A 119 1.00 -2.76 18.36
N SER A 120 1.16 -3.71 19.26
CA SER A 120 1.96 -3.55 20.48
C SER A 120 3.40 -4.02 20.31
N LYS A 121 3.62 -4.99 19.40
CA LYS A 121 4.95 -5.52 19.11
C LYS A 121 5.02 -6.06 17.69
N MET A 122 6.19 -5.96 17.09
CA MET A 122 6.58 -6.63 15.84
C MET A 122 7.94 -7.30 16.07
N THR A 123 8.05 -8.56 15.67
CA THR A 123 9.30 -9.31 15.66
C THR A 123 9.63 -9.67 14.22
N ALA A 124 10.84 -9.40 13.80
CA ALA A 124 11.39 -9.86 12.52
C ALA A 124 12.54 -10.82 12.80
N GLU A 125 12.54 -11.96 12.12
CA GLU A 125 13.58 -12.99 12.18
C GLU A 125 13.98 -13.36 10.76
N GLY A 126 15.29 -13.48 10.49
CA GLY A 126 15.82 -13.94 9.20
C GLY A 126 16.90 -13.05 8.62
N THR A 127 16.60 -12.28 7.58
CA THR A 127 17.59 -11.38 6.95
C THR A 127 18.06 -10.28 7.90
N GLU A 128 17.14 -9.77 8.71
CA GLU A 128 17.41 -8.85 9.82
C GLU A 128 16.61 -9.32 11.04
N ASP A 129 17.31 -9.53 12.17
CA ASP A 129 16.67 -9.89 13.42
C ASP A 129 16.46 -8.66 14.28
N TYR A 130 15.19 -8.33 14.54
CA TYR A 130 14.85 -7.21 15.42
C TYR A 130 13.47 -7.35 16.05
N VAL A 131 13.31 -6.67 17.17
CA VAL A 131 12.02 -6.49 17.85
C VAL A 131 11.70 -4.99 17.89
N THR A 132 10.48 -4.63 17.53
CA THR A 132 9.95 -3.28 17.72
C THR A 132 8.77 -3.32 18.69
N GLU A 133 8.89 -2.58 19.80
CA GLU A 133 7.82 -2.38 20.77
C GLU A 133 7.16 -1.01 20.57
N TYR A 134 5.84 -0.96 20.60
CA TYR A 134 5.03 0.23 20.37
C TYR A 134 4.32 0.66 21.64
N SER A 135 4.45 1.91 22.05
CA SER A 135 3.84 2.45 23.25
C SER A 135 2.78 3.50 22.91
N TYR A 136 1.61 3.36 23.51
CA TYR A 136 0.45 4.26 23.38
C TYR A 136 0.15 4.99 24.70
N VAL A 137 1.12 5.05 25.61
CA VAL A 137 1.00 5.71 26.92
C VAL A 137 1.66 7.07 26.85
N ASP A 138 0.90 8.13 27.16
CA ASP A 138 1.42 9.51 27.18
C ASP A 138 2.37 9.76 28.36
N SER A 139 2.95 10.96 28.42
CA SER A 139 3.89 11.37 29.47
C SER A 139 3.29 11.38 30.90
N ASN A 140 1.96 11.33 31.02
CA ASN A 140 1.25 11.30 32.29
C ASN A 140 0.88 9.85 32.70
N GLY A 141 1.30 8.85 31.94
CA GLY A 141 0.97 7.46 32.16
C GLY A 141 -0.45 7.08 31.72
N LYS A 142 -1.11 7.94 30.94
CA LYS A 142 -2.46 7.68 30.43
C LYS A 142 -2.38 6.99 29.05
N TYR A 143 -3.11 5.89 28.90
CA TYR A 143 -3.27 5.23 27.63
C TYR A 143 -4.04 6.13 26.62
N THR A 144 -3.56 6.18 25.38
CA THR A 144 -4.15 6.94 24.27
C THR A 144 -4.21 6.04 23.03
N ALA A 145 -4.97 6.44 22.00
CA ALA A 145 -4.94 5.76 20.71
C ALA A 145 -3.75 6.20 19.83
N LEU A 146 -2.95 7.17 20.31
CA LEU A 146 -1.84 7.78 19.61
C LEU A 146 -0.55 7.01 19.88
N LEU A 147 0.20 6.66 18.86
CA LEU A 147 1.51 6.04 19.00
C LEU A 147 2.49 7.08 19.57
N GLN A 148 2.90 6.89 20.81
CA GLN A 148 3.79 7.84 21.49
C GLN A 148 5.27 7.52 21.24
N LYS A 149 5.58 6.23 21.16
CA LYS A 149 6.97 5.79 21.06
C LYS A 149 7.07 4.41 20.42
N GLU A 150 8.13 4.24 19.63
CA GLU A 150 8.65 2.95 19.17
C GLU A 150 10.04 2.72 19.74
N VAL A 151 10.33 1.46 20.08
CA VAL A 151 11.68 1.03 20.46
C VAL A 151 12.02 -0.17 19.60
N LYS A 152 12.92 0.03 18.63
CA LYS A 152 13.47 -1.04 17.79
C LYS A 152 14.79 -1.52 18.41
N THR A 153 14.83 -2.79 18.80
CA THR A 153 16.04 -3.47 19.28
C THR A 153 16.51 -4.43 18.20
N VAL A 154 17.68 -4.21 17.64
CA VAL A 154 18.30 -5.10 16.65
C VAL A 154 19.08 -6.18 17.42
N GLU A 155 18.74 -7.44 17.16
CA GLU A 155 19.47 -8.59 17.70
C GLU A 155 20.65 -8.88 16.78
N ASN A 156 21.87 -8.57 17.20
CA ASN A 156 23.07 -8.99 16.48
C ASN A 156 23.37 -10.43 16.79
N GLU A 157 23.68 -11.24 15.76
CA GLU A 157 24.44 -12.48 15.99
C GLU A 157 25.69 -12.12 16.82
N ALA A 158 25.83 -12.75 17.96
CA ALA A 158 26.99 -12.57 18.81
C ALA A 158 28.22 -13.05 18.02
N ASP A 159 28.96 -12.14 17.42
CA ASP A 159 30.36 -12.42 17.02
C ASP A 159 31.11 -12.66 18.33
N GLU A 160 31.34 -13.94 18.66
CA GLU A 160 32.02 -14.39 19.90
C GLU A 160 33.42 -13.75 20.08
N ASN A 161 33.90 -13.00 19.07
CA ASN A 161 35.17 -12.30 19.07
C ASN A 161 35.09 -10.79 19.40
N LEU A 162 33.88 -10.21 19.53
CA LEU A 162 33.71 -8.78 19.86
C LEU A 162 33.30 -8.56 21.32
N ILE A 163 34.28 -8.62 22.23
CA ILE A 163 34.13 -8.44 23.69
C ILE A 163 33.71 -7.02 24.11
N ASN A 164 33.39 -6.10 23.18
CA ASN A 164 33.09 -4.70 23.48
C ASN A 164 31.96 -4.10 22.62
N LEU A 165 30.85 -4.78 22.49
CA LEU A 165 29.66 -4.12 21.94
C LEU A 165 28.93 -3.40 23.08
N ASN A 166 28.84 -2.07 22.98
CA ASN A 166 28.02 -1.26 23.85
C ASN A 166 26.53 -1.62 23.58
N PRO A 167 25.79 -2.25 24.51
CA PRO A 167 24.41 -2.67 24.28
C PRO A 167 23.47 -1.51 23.94
N ALA A 168 23.87 -0.27 24.18
CA ALA A 168 23.11 0.91 23.79
C ALA A 168 23.12 1.22 22.28
N SER A 169 24.03 0.62 21.49
CA SER A 169 24.12 0.87 20.03
C SER A 169 23.06 0.12 19.21
N ASN A 170 22.39 -0.86 19.78
CA ASN A 170 21.41 -1.73 19.09
C ASN A 170 19.96 -1.30 19.33
N VAL A 171 19.74 -0.26 20.10
CA VAL A 171 18.38 0.23 20.43
C VAL A 171 18.15 1.56 19.76
N LYS A 172 17.18 1.60 18.85
CA LYS A 172 16.72 2.83 18.19
C LYS A 172 15.35 3.20 18.77
N GLN A 173 15.23 4.47 19.19
CA GLN A 173 13.96 4.98 19.70
C GLN A 173 13.42 6.05 18.78
N THR A 174 12.13 5.94 18.47
CA THR A 174 11.36 6.98 17.77
C THR A 174 10.27 7.51 18.69
N VAL A 175 10.11 8.81 18.78
CA VAL A 175 9.09 9.48 19.60
C VAL A 175 8.20 10.33 18.70
N TYR A 176 6.90 10.30 18.98
CA TYR A 176 5.87 11.00 18.21
C TYR A 176 5.14 12.02 19.08
N THR A 177 4.76 13.14 18.48
CA THR A 177 3.84 14.10 19.11
C THR A 177 2.68 14.41 18.18
N TYR A 178 1.57 14.87 18.77
CA TYR A 178 0.31 15.09 18.05
C TYR A 178 -0.30 16.44 18.44
N ASP A 179 -1.06 17.01 17.52
CA ASP A 179 -1.91 18.14 17.82
C ASP A 179 -3.19 17.73 18.59
N ALA A 180 -4.02 18.71 18.94
CA ALA A 180 -5.28 18.45 19.67
C ALA A 180 -6.32 17.66 18.84
N ASN A 181 -6.19 17.65 17.52
CA ASN A 181 -7.06 16.89 16.60
C ASN A 181 -6.57 15.44 16.42
N GLY A 182 -5.37 15.11 16.90
CA GLY A 182 -4.75 13.81 16.78
C GLY A 182 -3.95 13.62 15.48
N ASN A 183 -3.52 14.70 14.83
CA ASN A 183 -2.61 14.62 13.71
C ASN A 183 -1.17 14.55 14.22
N GLN A 184 -0.34 13.68 13.63
CA GLN A 184 1.08 13.54 13.99
C GLN A 184 1.86 14.77 13.53
N ILE A 185 2.32 15.60 14.49
CA ILE A 185 3.06 16.83 14.19
C ILE A 185 4.57 16.64 14.22
N THR A 186 5.09 15.69 15.00
CA THR A 186 6.52 15.36 14.93
C THR A 186 6.77 13.86 14.99
N LYS A 187 7.90 13.47 14.41
CA LYS A 187 8.54 12.16 14.58
C LYS A 187 10.03 12.43 14.80
N THR A 188 10.55 12.00 15.96
CA THR A 188 11.96 12.21 16.33
C THR A 188 12.64 10.88 16.49
N ALA A 189 13.67 10.61 15.68
CA ALA A 189 14.49 9.42 15.69
C ALA A 189 15.98 9.80 15.57
N GLU A 190 16.85 9.18 16.36
CA GLU A 190 18.30 9.35 16.28
C GLU A 190 18.77 10.83 16.25
N GLY A 191 18.04 11.71 16.96
CA GLY A 191 18.34 13.15 17.04
C GLY A 191 17.86 13.99 15.86
N LYS A 192 17.27 13.40 14.84
CA LYS A 192 16.58 14.08 13.74
C LYS A 192 15.09 14.18 14.05
N THR A 193 14.46 15.31 13.70
CA THR A 193 13.03 15.52 13.90
C THR A 193 12.38 15.89 12.57
N GLU A 194 11.44 15.06 12.15
CA GLU A 194 10.49 15.35 11.08
C GLU A 194 9.32 16.14 11.66
N THR A 195 8.84 17.14 10.95
CA THR A 195 7.71 17.98 11.36
C THR A 195 6.64 18.01 10.29
N ASN A 196 5.38 17.84 10.71
CA ASN A 196 4.20 17.92 9.86
C ASN A 196 3.33 19.11 10.26
N THR A 197 2.76 19.79 9.28
CA THR A 197 1.82 20.90 9.48
C THR A 197 0.48 20.54 8.83
N TYR A 198 -0.60 20.79 9.55
CA TYR A 198 -1.96 20.51 9.09
C TYR A 198 -2.80 21.77 9.05
N ASP A 199 -3.77 21.79 8.14
CA ASP A 199 -4.79 22.85 8.09
C ASP A 199 -5.98 22.57 9.04
N GLY A 200 -6.98 23.44 9.03
CA GLY A 200 -8.19 23.31 9.86
C GLY A 200 -9.11 22.16 9.46
N LEU A 201 -8.86 21.49 8.33
CA LEU A 201 -9.55 20.29 7.85
C LEU A 201 -8.76 19.00 8.11
N ASN A 202 -7.65 19.09 8.86
CA ASN A 202 -6.71 18.00 9.14
C ASN A 202 -6.00 17.45 7.90
N GLN A 203 -5.85 18.27 6.85
CA GLN A 203 -5.07 17.92 5.66
C GLN A 203 -3.61 18.27 5.92
N LEU A 204 -2.68 17.38 5.56
CA LEU A 204 -1.25 17.63 5.66
C LEU A 204 -0.85 18.68 4.62
N ILE A 205 -0.44 19.88 5.07
CA ILE A 205 -0.06 21.00 4.19
C ILE A 205 1.44 21.29 4.16
N GLY A 206 2.23 20.65 5.03
CA GLY A 206 3.67 20.83 5.05
C GLY A 206 4.41 19.71 5.76
N PHE A 207 5.63 19.45 5.31
CA PHE A 207 6.58 18.50 5.86
C PHE A 207 7.98 19.11 5.86
N ASN A 208 8.79 18.81 6.89
CA ASN A 208 10.19 19.20 6.97
C ASN A 208 10.94 18.22 7.89
N ASP A 209 12.03 17.63 7.42
CA ASP A 209 12.92 16.75 8.19
C ASP A 209 14.30 17.37 8.46
N GLY A 210 14.50 18.64 8.06
CA GLY A 210 15.75 19.39 8.17
C GLY A 210 16.64 19.29 6.93
N GLU A 211 16.38 18.34 6.04
CA GLU A 211 17.07 18.18 4.74
C GLU A 211 16.10 18.46 3.59
N THR A 212 14.90 17.89 3.66
CA THR A 212 13.82 18.01 2.67
C THR A 212 12.66 18.83 3.22
N THR A 213 12.10 19.69 2.38
CA THR A 213 10.88 20.44 2.67
C THR A 213 9.80 20.12 1.65
N ALA A 214 8.57 19.88 2.12
CA ALA A 214 7.44 19.71 1.23
C ALA A 214 6.23 20.55 1.64
N SER A 215 5.43 20.95 0.65
CA SER A 215 4.13 21.60 0.87
C SER A 215 3.08 21.00 -0.07
N TYR A 216 1.84 20.97 0.42
CA TYR A 216 0.73 20.33 -0.27
C TYR A 216 -0.49 21.25 -0.29
N LYS A 217 -1.22 21.26 -1.41
CA LYS A 217 -2.48 22.01 -1.53
C LYS A 217 -3.61 21.11 -2.00
N TYR A 218 -4.79 21.37 -1.49
CA TYR A 218 -5.98 20.56 -1.72
C TYR A 218 -7.11 21.38 -2.35
N ASN A 219 -7.88 20.74 -3.20
CA ASN A 219 -9.09 21.34 -3.75
C ASN A 219 -10.29 21.20 -2.79
N ALA A 220 -11.41 21.80 -3.15
CA ALA A 220 -12.64 21.78 -2.32
C ALA A 220 -13.21 20.36 -2.07
N SER A 221 -12.77 19.35 -2.81
CA SER A 221 -13.15 17.94 -2.60
C SER A 221 -12.15 17.18 -1.73
N GLY A 222 -11.13 17.86 -1.17
CA GLY A 222 -10.09 17.26 -0.35
C GLY A 222 -9.03 16.49 -1.13
N LEU A 223 -9.00 16.59 -2.45
CA LEU A 223 -7.96 15.96 -3.26
C LEU A 223 -6.76 16.89 -3.39
N ARG A 224 -5.56 16.38 -3.14
CA ARG A 224 -4.30 17.10 -3.33
C ARG A 224 -4.14 17.42 -4.82
N TYR A 225 -4.05 18.69 -5.16
CA TYR A 225 -3.84 19.12 -6.54
C TYR A 225 -2.44 19.66 -6.80
N GLU A 226 -1.69 19.99 -5.75
CA GLU A 226 -0.33 20.49 -5.86
C GLU A 226 0.53 19.89 -4.75
N LYS A 227 1.75 19.52 -5.11
CA LYS A 227 2.82 19.03 -4.25
C LYS A 227 4.09 19.78 -4.64
N THR A 228 4.76 20.42 -3.69
CA THR A 228 6.08 21.04 -3.90
C THR A 228 7.07 20.39 -2.96
N VAL A 229 8.17 19.86 -3.47
CA VAL A 229 9.27 19.27 -2.70
C VAL A 229 10.55 19.99 -3.10
N ASP A 230 11.25 20.59 -2.13
CA ASP A 230 12.51 21.34 -2.31
C ASP A 230 12.47 22.36 -3.44
N GLY A 231 11.29 22.97 -3.63
CA GLY A 231 11.03 24.00 -4.65
C GLY A 231 10.59 23.47 -6.00
N GLU A 232 10.59 22.18 -6.24
CA GLU A 232 10.00 21.57 -7.42
C GLU A 232 8.52 21.32 -7.20
N THR A 233 7.68 21.85 -8.10
CA THR A 233 6.22 21.77 -7.98
C THR A 233 5.62 20.82 -9.00
N ILE A 234 4.79 19.91 -8.52
CA ILE A 234 4.00 18.97 -9.31
C ILE A 234 2.51 19.28 -9.11
N ASN A 235 1.78 19.45 -10.20
CA ASN A 235 0.33 19.62 -10.21
C ASN A 235 -0.36 18.32 -10.62
N HIS A 236 -1.15 17.75 -9.72
CA HIS A 236 -1.91 16.52 -9.97
C HIS A 236 -3.18 16.81 -10.76
N VAL A 237 -3.38 16.11 -11.86
CA VAL A 237 -4.62 16.12 -12.63
C VAL A 237 -5.45 14.89 -12.27
N TRP A 238 -6.69 15.11 -11.85
CA TRP A 238 -7.60 14.06 -11.39
C TRP A 238 -8.71 13.81 -12.43
N ASP A 239 -9.07 12.54 -12.61
CA ASP A 239 -10.26 12.16 -13.37
C ASP A 239 -11.54 12.21 -12.49
N GLY A 240 -12.69 11.89 -13.11
CA GLY A 240 -13.98 11.83 -12.41
C GLY A 240 -14.10 10.69 -11.40
N SER A 241 -13.20 9.71 -11.43
CA SER A 241 -13.12 8.56 -10.50
C SER A 241 -12.14 8.80 -9.36
N LYS A 242 -11.64 10.04 -9.20
CA LYS A 242 -10.63 10.42 -8.21
C LYS A 242 -9.32 9.62 -8.35
N GLN A 243 -8.89 9.40 -9.59
CA GLN A 243 -7.59 8.83 -9.92
C GLN A 243 -6.70 9.92 -10.53
N ILE A 244 -5.42 9.96 -10.15
CA ILE A 244 -4.45 10.84 -10.81
C ILE A 244 -4.21 10.28 -12.20
N VAL A 245 -4.37 11.14 -13.21
CA VAL A 245 -4.14 10.83 -14.64
C VAL A 245 -2.97 11.58 -15.24
N ALA A 246 -2.49 12.63 -14.57
CA ALA A 246 -1.21 13.24 -14.89
C ALA A 246 -0.61 13.95 -13.67
N ASP A 247 0.70 13.98 -13.64
CA ASP A 247 1.54 14.82 -12.78
C ASP A 247 2.28 15.82 -13.66
N VAL A 248 1.88 17.09 -13.58
CA VAL A 248 2.43 18.16 -14.40
C VAL A 248 3.48 18.90 -13.60
N VAL A 249 4.74 18.86 -14.05
CA VAL A 249 5.83 19.59 -13.41
C VAL A 249 5.72 21.07 -13.78
N ASP A 250 5.68 21.93 -12.76
CA ASP A 250 5.64 23.39 -12.95
C ASP A 250 7.05 23.91 -13.29
N ASN A 251 7.44 23.74 -14.52
CA ASN A 251 8.72 24.21 -15.05
C ASN A 251 8.57 24.75 -16.48
N GLN A 252 9.65 25.35 -17.00
CA GLN A 252 9.70 25.91 -18.36
C GLN A 252 9.67 24.87 -19.50
N PHE A 253 9.75 23.57 -19.15
CA PHE A 253 9.84 22.49 -20.16
C PHE A 253 8.49 21.85 -20.49
N TYR A 254 7.39 22.31 -19.87
CA TYR A 254 6.06 21.71 -20.07
C TYR A 254 6.09 20.18 -19.94
N GLU A 255 6.60 19.73 -18.80
CA GLU A 255 6.82 18.33 -18.51
C GLU A 255 5.64 17.73 -17.74
N ALA A 256 5.24 16.51 -18.10
CA ALA A 256 4.19 15.78 -17.38
C ALA A 256 4.41 14.27 -17.48
N ASP A 257 4.24 13.57 -16.35
CA ASP A 257 3.98 12.14 -16.33
C ASP A 257 2.48 11.90 -16.54
N CYS A 258 2.12 11.21 -17.60
CA CYS A 258 0.75 10.91 -17.96
C CYS A 258 0.44 9.44 -17.69
N TYR A 259 -0.67 9.16 -17.00
CA TYR A 259 -1.05 7.83 -16.54
C TYR A 259 -2.28 7.30 -17.27
N ILE A 260 -2.15 6.13 -17.88
CA ILE A 260 -3.27 5.44 -18.53
C ILE A 260 -3.93 4.52 -17.52
N ARG A 261 -5.22 4.75 -17.32
CA ARG A 261 -6.05 3.96 -16.36
C ARG A 261 -7.02 3.06 -17.13
N GLY A 262 -7.12 1.82 -16.67
CA GLY A 262 -8.09 0.84 -17.11
C GLY A 262 -8.90 0.30 -15.92
N THR A 263 -8.89 -1.02 -15.72
CA THR A 263 -9.36 -1.60 -14.45
C THR A 263 -8.39 -1.28 -13.30
N ASN A 264 -7.11 -1.08 -13.64
CA ASN A 264 -6.02 -0.67 -12.75
C ASN A 264 -5.19 0.40 -13.46
N LEU A 265 -4.03 0.79 -12.86
CA LEU A 265 -3.00 1.55 -13.55
C LEU A 265 -2.36 0.65 -14.62
N VAL A 266 -2.39 1.08 -15.88
CA VAL A 266 -1.97 0.29 -17.04
C VAL A 266 -0.57 0.68 -17.52
N ALA A 267 -0.37 1.99 -17.72
CA ALA A 267 0.88 2.50 -18.27
C ALA A 267 1.10 3.95 -17.88
N LYS A 268 2.36 4.40 -17.98
CA LYS A 268 2.71 5.82 -17.96
C LYS A 268 3.58 6.17 -19.17
N TYR A 269 3.60 7.43 -19.51
CA TYR A 269 4.58 8.03 -20.40
C TYR A 269 4.92 9.44 -19.92
N ASN A 270 6.13 9.89 -20.18
CA ASN A 270 6.50 11.28 -19.98
C ASN A 270 6.20 12.09 -21.25
N TYR A 271 5.71 13.30 -21.06
CA TYR A 271 5.52 14.28 -22.11
C TYR A 271 6.36 15.51 -21.78
N CYS A 272 7.31 15.86 -22.64
CA CYS A 272 8.19 16.99 -22.42
C CYS A 272 8.41 17.76 -23.73
N ASN A 273 8.14 19.08 -23.74
CA ASN A 273 8.35 19.99 -24.88
C ASN A 273 7.73 19.49 -26.21
N GLY A 274 6.53 18.92 -26.16
CA GLY A 274 5.84 18.41 -27.35
C GLY A 274 6.25 16.99 -27.75
N ASN A 275 7.22 16.38 -27.05
CA ASN A 275 7.67 15.02 -27.30
C ASN A 275 7.08 14.07 -26.25
N LYS A 276 6.60 12.93 -26.71
CA LYS A 276 6.11 11.83 -25.89
C LYS A 276 7.19 10.75 -25.81
N SER A 277 7.49 10.28 -24.58
CA SER A 277 8.37 9.12 -24.39
C SER A 277 7.70 7.82 -24.82
N GLU A 278 8.46 6.74 -24.88
CA GLU A 278 7.92 5.39 -24.89
C GLU A 278 7.11 5.15 -23.60
N TYR A 279 6.19 4.19 -23.68
CA TYR A 279 5.40 3.79 -22.53
C TYR A 279 6.21 2.91 -21.57
N THR A 280 5.97 3.10 -20.29
CA THR A 280 6.27 2.13 -19.22
C THR A 280 4.95 1.49 -18.78
N TYR A 281 4.87 0.18 -18.79
CA TYR A 281 3.67 -0.57 -18.44
C TYR A 281 3.78 -1.21 -17.06
N TYR A 282 2.63 -1.35 -16.39
CA TYR A 282 2.52 -1.85 -15.03
C TYR A 282 1.91 -3.25 -15.02
N THR A 283 2.46 -4.15 -14.20
CA THR A 283 1.78 -5.37 -13.79
C THR A 283 1.53 -5.35 -12.29
N GLN A 284 0.44 -5.97 -11.85
CA GLN A 284 0.05 -6.01 -10.45
C GLN A 284 -0.20 -7.45 -9.99
N ASN A 285 -0.06 -7.67 -8.68
CA ASN A 285 -0.48 -8.90 -8.00
C ASN A 285 -2.01 -8.86 -7.70
N ALA A 286 -2.53 -9.87 -6.97
CA ALA A 286 -3.96 -9.93 -6.64
C ALA A 286 -4.42 -8.85 -5.67
N HIS A 287 -3.54 -8.38 -4.79
CA HIS A 287 -3.80 -7.26 -3.90
C HIS A 287 -3.80 -5.91 -4.64
N GLY A 288 -3.22 -5.88 -5.86
CA GLY A 288 -3.11 -4.70 -6.72
C GLY A 288 -1.85 -3.89 -6.48
N ASP A 289 -0.87 -4.44 -5.77
CA ASP A 289 0.46 -3.84 -5.67
C ASP A 289 1.12 -3.87 -7.03
N VAL A 290 1.78 -2.79 -7.39
CA VAL A 290 2.67 -2.78 -8.57
C VAL A 290 3.84 -3.70 -8.28
N VAL A 291 4.05 -4.70 -9.13
CA VAL A 291 5.11 -5.69 -8.95
C VAL A 291 6.20 -5.62 -10.00
N ASN A 292 5.85 -5.27 -11.25
CA ASN A 292 6.84 -5.04 -12.29
C ASN A 292 6.49 -3.79 -13.13
N LEU A 293 7.52 -3.11 -13.59
CA LEU A 293 7.45 -2.18 -14.72
C LEU A 293 8.09 -2.85 -15.92
N THR A 294 7.47 -2.69 -17.10
CA THR A 294 8.00 -3.19 -18.37
C THR A 294 8.09 -2.09 -19.40
N ASN A 295 9.12 -2.17 -20.28
CA ASN A 295 9.32 -1.24 -21.38
C ASN A 295 8.39 -1.54 -22.58
N ALA A 296 8.56 -0.82 -23.68
CA ALA A 296 7.78 -0.99 -24.91
C ALA A 296 7.98 -2.37 -25.57
N ASP A 297 9.09 -3.05 -25.30
CA ASP A 297 9.42 -4.39 -25.82
C ASP A 297 8.92 -5.52 -24.89
N GLY A 298 8.27 -5.17 -23.78
CA GLY A 298 7.78 -6.14 -22.77
C GLY A 298 8.86 -6.70 -21.85
N GLU A 299 10.03 -6.06 -21.78
CA GLU A 299 11.12 -6.42 -20.88
C GLU A 299 10.93 -5.75 -19.51
N VAL A 300 11.20 -6.47 -18.44
CA VAL A 300 11.11 -5.94 -17.07
C VAL A 300 12.25 -4.95 -16.81
N THR A 301 11.89 -3.72 -16.46
CA THR A 301 12.85 -2.64 -16.14
C THR A 301 12.96 -2.39 -14.64
N LYS A 302 11.92 -2.69 -13.86
CA LYS A 302 11.90 -2.54 -12.41
C LYS A 302 11.03 -3.61 -11.77
N LYS A 303 11.39 -4.04 -10.57
CA LYS A 303 10.67 -5.01 -9.74
C LYS A 303 10.40 -4.43 -8.37
N TYR A 304 9.25 -4.75 -7.79
CA TYR A 304 8.85 -4.37 -6.44
C TYR A 304 8.43 -5.58 -5.63
N THR A 305 8.87 -5.62 -4.40
CA THR A 305 8.40 -6.57 -3.39
C THR A 305 8.08 -5.84 -2.10
N TYR A 306 7.04 -6.29 -1.41
CA TYR A 306 6.55 -5.65 -0.19
C TYR A 306 6.32 -6.71 0.88
N ASP A 307 6.41 -6.29 2.15
CA ASP A 307 5.81 -7.05 3.24
C ASP A 307 4.27 -6.91 3.20
N ALA A 308 3.58 -7.60 4.09
CA ALA A 308 2.12 -7.57 4.15
C ALA A 308 1.55 -6.16 4.39
N PHE A 309 2.26 -5.27 5.07
CA PHE A 309 1.83 -3.89 5.35
C PHE A 309 2.29 -2.87 4.31
N GLY A 310 3.03 -3.31 3.29
CA GLY A 310 3.43 -2.44 2.16
C GLY A 310 4.79 -1.78 2.32
N VAL A 311 5.62 -2.23 3.24
CA VAL A 311 7.02 -1.80 3.29
C VAL A 311 7.74 -2.42 2.10
N GLU A 312 8.30 -1.57 1.25
CA GLU A 312 9.08 -2.01 0.09
C GLU A 312 10.40 -2.63 0.55
N LYS A 313 10.68 -3.85 0.09
CA LYS A 313 11.88 -4.61 0.47
C LYS A 313 13.10 -4.28 -0.40
N ASN A 314 12.89 -3.87 -1.64
CA ASN A 314 13.94 -3.58 -2.64
C ASN A 314 14.01 -2.09 -2.93
N ILE A 315 14.30 -1.28 -1.90
CA ILE A 315 14.37 0.18 -2.00
C ILE A 315 15.46 0.58 -2.99
N ASP A 316 15.13 1.50 -3.88
CA ASP A 316 16.03 2.14 -4.82
C ASP A 316 15.75 3.63 -4.79
N ASP A 317 16.66 4.39 -4.20
CA ASP A 317 16.52 5.83 -4.00
C ASP A 317 16.45 6.61 -5.34
N SER A 318 16.85 5.99 -6.44
CA SER A 318 16.76 6.57 -7.79
C SER A 318 15.40 6.32 -8.46
N ASP A 319 14.51 5.54 -7.85
CA ASP A 319 13.21 5.19 -8.43
C ASP A 319 12.20 6.35 -8.35
N THR A 320 11.85 6.86 -9.50
CA THR A 320 10.90 7.98 -9.66
C THR A 320 9.44 7.53 -9.83
N ASN A 321 9.17 6.20 -9.80
CA ASN A 321 7.79 5.74 -9.94
C ASN A 321 6.99 6.03 -8.67
N ALA A 322 5.93 6.83 -8.83
CA ALA A 322 5.07 7.23 -7.71
C ALA A 322 4.05 6.15 -7.30
N PHE A 323 3.63 5.26 -8.20
CA PHE A 323 2.59 4.28 -7.91
C PHE A 323 3.18 2.92 -7.54
N ARG A 324 3.00 2.48 -6.29
CA ARG A 324 3.65 1.29 -5.73
C ARG A 324 2.66 0.37 -5.01
N TYR A 325 2.70 0.31 -3.69
CA TYR A 325 1.81 -0.52 -2.87
C TYR A 325 0.34 -0.17 -3.12
N CYS A 326 -0.52 -1.18 -3.26
CA CYS A 326 -1.92 -1.05 -3.64
C CYS A 326 -2.14 -0.30 -4.98
N GLY A 327 -1.09 -0.03 -5.79
CA GLY A 327 -1.15 0.86 -6.95
C GLY A 327 -1.53 2.29 -6.57
N GLU A 328 -1.21 2.71 -5.35
CA GLU A 328 -1.47 4.05 -4.82
C GLU A 328 -0.20 4.90 -4.82
N TYR A 329 -0.38 6.21 -4.67
CA TYR A 329 0.68 7.20 -4.76
C TYR A 329 1.58 7.16 -3.52
N TYR A 330 2.85 6.88 -3.71
CA TYR A 330 3.86 6.89 -2.65
C TYR A 330 4.61 8.21 -2.65
N ASP A 331 4.63 8.89 -1.52
CA ASP A 331 5.39 10.11 -1.30
C ASP A 331 6.74 9.76 -0.66
N THR A 332 7.80 9.85 -1.46
CA THR A 332 9.16 9.47 -1.05
C THR A 332 9.69 10.35 0.07
N GLU A 333 9.37 11.64 0.07
CA GLU A 333 9.78 12.63 1.07
C GLU A 333 9.24 12.32 2.47
N THR A 334 8.05 11.72 2.58
CA THR A 334 7.42 11.36 3.86
C THR A 334 7.46 9.87 4.15
N ALA A 335 7.89 9.05 3.19
CA ALA A 335 7.80 7.59 3.21
C ALA A 335 6.38 7.08 3.53
N THR A 336 5.35 7.75 2.97
CA THR A 336 3.95 7.42 3.18
C THR A 336 3.19 7.21 1.87
N VAL A 337 2.09 6.46 1.94
CA VAL A 337 1.16 6.28 0.83
C VAL A 337 0.03 7.30 0.95
N TYR A 338 -0.17 8.14 -0.09
CA TYR A 338 -1.25 9.10 -0.14
C TYR A 338 -2.57 8.42 -0.54
N LEU A 339 -3.48 8.32 0.39
CA LEU A 339 -4.80 7.70 0.21
C LEU A 339 -5.93 8.75 0.21
N ARG A 340 -5.76 9.85 -0.50
CA ARG A 340 -6.67 11.01 -0.66
C ARG A 340 -6.95 11.72 0.66
N ALA A 341 -7.76 11.14 1.55
CA ALA A 341 -8.11 11.79 2.80
C ALA A 341 -7.03 11.72 3.87
N ARG A 342 -6.20 10.70 3.85
CA ARG A 342 -5.14 10.48 4.85
C ARG A 342 -3.86 9.95 4.21
N TYR A 343 -2.78 10.02 4.98
CA TYR A 343 -1.49 9.41 4.65
C TYR A 343 -1.27 8.16 5.49
N TYR A 344 -0.97 7.07 4.82
CA TYR A 344 -0.68 5.79 5.44
C TYR A 344 0.83 5.58 5.55
N ASN A 345 1.30 5.24 6.75
CA ASN A 345 2.69 4.87 6.98
C ASN A 345 2.82 3.34 7.04
N PRO A 346 3.41 2.69 6.02
CA PRO A 346 3.58 1.24 5.97
C PRO A 346 4.43 0.68 7.12
N ALA A 347 5.48 1.38 7.53
CA ALA A 347 6.39 0.93 8.58
C ALA A 347 5.67 0.75 9.92
N THR A 348 4.73 1.64 10.25
CA THR A 348 3.93 1.53 11.47
C THR A 348 2.61 0.76 11.26
N GLY A 349 2.20 0.56 10.00
CA GLY A 349 0.90 -0.02 9.66
C GLY A 349 -0.28 0.88 10.03
N ARG A 350 -0.09 2.21 10.07
CA ARG A 350 -1.06 3.18 10.60
C ARG A 350 -1.17 4.42 9.73
N PHE A 351 -2.33 5.07 9.83
CA PHE A 351 -2.49 6.43 9.36
C PHE A 351 -1.80 7.43 10.29
N ILE A 352 -1.20 8.50 9.75
CA ILE A 352 -0.54 9.55 10.54
C ILE A 352 -1.54 10.62 11.05
N SER A 353 -2.80 10.55 10.65
CA SER A 353 -3.89 11.42 11.12
C SER A 353 -5.13 10.61 11.48
N ARG A 354 -5.95 11.20 12.35
CA ARG A 354 -7.17 10.59 12.88
C ARG A 354 -8.24 10.47 11.79
N ASP A 355 -8.98 9.34 11.78
CA ASP A 355 -10.16 9.19 10.93
C ASP A 355 -11.29 10.16 11.35
N SER A 356 -11.97 10.73 10.38
CA SER A 356 -13.19 11.49 10.59
C SER A 356 -14.40 10.57 10.89
N PHE A 357 -14.34 9.30 10.48
CA PHE A 357 -15.31 8.27 10.83
C PHE A 357 -15.01 7.69 12.22
N LEU A 358 -15.93 7.87 13.18
CA LEU A 358 -15.73 7.53 14.59
C LEU A 358 -15.91 6.03 14.90
N GLY A 359 -16.11 5.19 13.89
CA GLY A 359 -16.33 3.76 14.06
C GLY A 359 -17.79 3.38 14.39
N ILE A 360 -18.03 2.11 14.56
CA ILE A 360 -19.33 1.51 14.88
C ILE A 360 -19.24 0.88 16.28
N GLN A 361 -20.15 1.24 17.20
CA GLN A 361 -20.11 0.82 18.59
C GLN A 361 -20.04 -0.69 18.81
N PHE A 362 -20.62 -1.50 17.92
CA PHE A 362 -20.62 -2.96 18.00
C PHE A 362 -19.55 -3.62 17.10
N ASP A 363 -18.65 -2.86 16.51
CA ASP A 363 -17.49 -3.34 15.76
C ASP A 363 -16.21 -2.77 16.38
N PRO A 364 -15.60 -3.47 17.35
CA PRO A 364 -14.47 -2.95 18.12
C PRO A 364 -13.29 -2.51 17.27
N LEU A 365 -12.97 -3.25 16.19
CA LEU A 365 -11.85 -2.89 15.32
C LEU A 365 -12.07 -1.59 14.53
N SER A 366 -13.33 -1.18 14.31
CA SER A 366 -13.66 0.10 13.67
C SER A 366 -13.45 1.30 14.60
N LEU A 367 -13.32 1.08 15.91
CA LEU A 367 -13.14 2.15 16.90
C LEU A 367 -11.70 2.66 16.97
N ASN A 368 -10.73 1.94 16.40
CA ASN A 368 -9.37 2.42 16.27
C ASN A 368 -9.28 3.33 15.03
N LEU A 369 -9.11 4.62 15.26
CA LEU A 369 -9.18 5.65 14.24
C LEU A 369 -7.89 5.82 13.42
N TYR A 370 -6.88 5.02 13.68
CA TYR A 370 -5.57 5.08 13.03
C TYR A 370 -5.19 3.81 12.30
N THR A 371 -5.87 2.71 12.56
CA THR A 371 -5.54 1.40 12.00
C THR A 371 -5.84 1.36 10.50
N TYR A 372 -4.87 0.91 9.71
CA TYR A 372 -5.07 0.60 8.31
C TYR A 372 -5.72 -0.78 8.17
N CYS A 373 -6.80 -0.86 7.38
CA CYS A 373 -7.43 -2.13 6.97
C CYS A 373 -7.67 -3.14 8.11
N ARG A 374 -8.04 -2.66 9.33
CA ARG A 374 -8.30 -3.52 10.50
C ARG A 374 -7.12 -4.42 10.91
N ASN A 375 -5.88 -4.06 10.60
CA ASN A 375 -4.68 -4.90 10.70
C ASN A 375 -4.74 -6.20 9.86
N ASN A 376 -5.52 -6.22 8.79
CA ASN A 376 -5.52 -7.26 7.77
C ASN A 376 -5.37 -6.61 6.38
N PRO A 377 -4.18 -6.12 6.05
CA PRO A 377 -3.95 -5.37 4.81
C PRO A 377 -3.91 -6.27 3.57
N LEU A 378 -3.91 -7.60 3.71
CA LEU A 378 -3.95 -8.55 2.59
C LEU A 378 -5.38 -8.76 2.08
N LEU A 379 -6.36 -8.80 3.01
CA LEU A 379 -7.77 -8.97 2.67
C LEU A 379 -8.42 -7.64 2.25
N TYR A 380 -7.98 -6.52 2.84
CA TYR A 380 -8.61 -5.21 2.68
C TYR A 380 -7.66 -4.18 2.04
N VAL A 381 -8.25 -3.23 1.34
CA VAL A 381 -7.60 -2.03 0.83
C VAL A 381 -8.42 -0.80 1.22
N ASP A 382 -7.79 0.34 1.46
CA ASP A 382 -8.47 1.62 1.72
C ASP A 382 -8.02 2.69 0.71
N PRO A 383 -8.58 2.71 -0.50
CA PRO A 383 -8.18 3.69 -1.51
C PRO A 383 -8.70 5.10 -1.23
N SER A 384 -9.58 5.29 -0.26
CA SER A 384 -10.16 6.59 0.07
C SER A 384 -9.50 7.27 1.26
N GLY A 385 -8.78 6.50 2.08
CA GLY A 385 -8.27 6.94 3.36
C GLY A 385 -9.34 7.13 4.44
N HIS A 386 -10.55 6.59 4.25
CA HIS A 386 -11.67 6.65 5.21
C HIS A 386 -12.32 5.30 5.47
N SER A 387 -12.24 4.39 4.51
CA SER A 387 -12.97 3.12 4.61
C SER A 387 -12.30 2.05 3.76
N TYR A 388 -12.20 0.88 4.31
CA TYR A 388 -11.69 -0.31 3.66
C TYR A 388 -12.83 -1.12 3.04
N GLY A 389 -12.52 -1.91 2.00
CA GLY A 389 -13.45 -2.84 1.39
C GLY A 389 -12.75 -3.89 0.55
N THR A 390 -13.42 -5.03 0.41
CA THR A 390 -13.12 -6.03 -0.62
C THR A 390 -14.35 -6.22 -1.47
N LEU A 391 -14.16 -6.56 -2.74
CA LEU A 391 -15.23 -7.11 -3.56
C LEU A 391 -15.02 -8.62 -3.70
N PRO A 392 -16.10 -9.41 -3.77
CA PRO A 392 -16.00 -10.87 -3.90
C PRO A 392 -15.21 -11.33 -5.13
N ASN A 393 -15.05 -10.48 -6.14
CA ASN A 393 -14.34 -10.74 -7.40
C ASN A 393 -12.94 -10.10 -7.44
N GLY A 394 -12.44 -9.56 -6.30
CA GLY A 394 -11.17 -8.85 -6.25
C GLY A 394 -11.19 -7.46 -6.89
N ASP A 395 -12.33 -6.97 -7.38
CA ASP A 395 -12.45 -5.59 -7.84
C ASP A 395 -12.44 -4.64 -6.64
N ARG A 396 -11.63 -3.60 -6.70
CA ARG A 396 -11.54 -2.59 -5.65
C ARG A 396 -12.79 -1.71 -5.67
N MET A 397 -13.44 -1.60 -4.54
CA MET A 397 -14.52 -0.64 -4.34
C MET A 397 -13.95 0.61 -3.68
N SER A 398 -14.01 1.75 -4.37
CA SER A 398 -13.77 3.04 -3.74
C SER A 398 -14.99 3.42 -2.92
N ILE A 399 -14.90 3.36 -1.61
CA ILE A 399 -15.95 3.84 -0.70
C ILE A 399 -15.66 5.32 -0.45
N ASN A 400 -16.46 6.18 -1.08
CA ASN A 400 -16.21 7.62 -1.12
C ASN A 400 -17.03 8.42 -0.09
N SER A 401 -17.85 7.76 0.73
CA SER A 401 -18.69 8.44 1.74
C SER A 401 -19.19 7.49 2.83
N ALA A 402 -19.67 8.04 3.95
CA ALA A 402 -20.36 7.28 4.99
C ALA A 402 -21.65 6.58 4.47
N SER A 403 -22.27 7.10 3.39
CA SER A 403 -23.39 6.45 2.70
C SER A 403 -22.95 5.21 1.92
N ASP A 404 -21.78 5.25 1.29
CA ASP A 404 -21.21 4.12 0.55
C ASP A 404 -20.76 3.01 1.50
N ALA A 405 -20.15 3.36 2.64
CA ALA A 405 -19.84 2.44 3.72
C ALA A 405 -21.10 1.75 4.27
N LYS A 406 -22.21 2.48 4.42
CA LYS A 406 -23.50 1.93 4.84
C LYS A 406 -24.09 0.98 3.81
N MET A 407 -23.99 1.32 2.53
CA MET A 407 -24.44 0.47 1.42
C MET A 407 -23.58 -0.78 1.28
N PHE A 408 -22.26 -0.68 1.47
CA PHE A 408 -21.34 -1.81 1.50
C PHE A 408 -21.67 -2.76 2.66
N ASN A 409 -21.85 -2.26 3.88
CA ASN A 409 -22.24 -3.07 5.03
C ASN A 409 -23.62 -3.73 4.84
N GLN A 410 -24.54 -3.07 4.14
CA GLN A 410 -25.82 -3.67 3.76
C GLN A 410 -25.65 -4.79 2.73
N LEU A 411 -24.78 -4.65 1.73
CA LEU A 411 -24.46 -5.67 0.75
C LEU A 411 -23.75 -6.87 1.40
N CYS A 412 -22.81 -6.63 2.29
CA CYS A 412 -22.13 -7.69 3.04
C CYS A 412 -23.10 -8.45 3.97
N SER A 413 -24.02 -7.76 4.64
CA SER A 413 -25.04 -8.40 5.49
C SER A 413 -26.05 -9.22 4.67
N CYS A 414 -26.41 -8.78 3.46
CA CYS A 414 -27.26 -9.56 2.55
C CYS A 414 -26.57 -10.82 2.02
N LEU A 415 -25.25 -10.78 1.79
CA LEU A 415 -24.49 -11.95 1.33
C LEU A 415 -24.30 -13.01 2.44
N LEU A 416 -24.24 -12.60 3.71
CA LEU A 416 -24.18 -13.52 4.85
C LEU A 416 -25.54 -14.23 5.10
N TYR A 417 -26.67 -13.65 4.70
CA TYR A 417 -28.00 -14.25 4.86
C TYR A 417 -28.39 -15.22 3.73
N THR A 418 -27.65 -15.28 2.63
CA THR A 418 -27.95 -16.18 1.51
C THR A 418 -27.16 -17.50 1.51
N SER A 419 -26.33 -17.74 2.54
CA SER A 419 -25.55 -19.00 2.67
C SER A 419 -26.27 -20.13 3.41
N ASP A 420 -27.48 -19.93 3.90
CA ASP A 420 -28.31 -20.91 4.61
C ASP A 420 -29.65 -21.19 3.89
N ALA A 421 -29.59 -21.44 2.58
CA ALA A 421 -30.74 -21.98 1.82
C ALA A 421 -30.27 -23.01 0.80
#